data_0d6ab000a8fb59c5f117c2b74b2dc5ef
#
_entry.id   0d6ab000a8fb59c5f117c2b74b2dc5ef
#
_cell.length_a   1.000
_cell.length_b   1.000
_cell.length_c   1.000
_cell.angle_alpha   90.00
_cell.angle_beta   90.00
_cell.angle_gamma   90.00
#
_symmetry.space_group_name_H-M   'P 1'
#
loop_
_entity.id
_entity.type
_entity.pdbx_description
1 polymer ?
#
loop_
_entity_poly.entity_id
_entity_poly.type
_entity_poly.pdbx_seq_one_letter_code
_entity_poly.pdbx_strand_id
1 'polypeptide(L)'
;MDYLPNVIFAIALLLGIGFFVSNVLKLVRNIKLGKDLDRSDNKLERWKNMARIALGQSKMVSRPIAGFLHIVVYIGFVVINIEVLEIIIDGLFGTHRVFQPLLGNSLYGFLIGTFEILAFLVLVAVIIFWLRRNIVQLKRFMSKEMKGWPKNDGNLILYFEIVLMSLFILMNATDYSFQQAGFGNPISQFVAPWFSEYPLETLSSIQHIAWWAHIIGILIFLNYLYYSKHLHILLAFPNTFYANLQPKGQFNNLSSVTKEVRMMMDPDADPYAMPEEGAEEEIPEKFGASDVTDLNWVQLLNAYTCTECGRCTSSCPANMTGKELSPRAIMMKTRDRLEEVGRNMDSNKGTFKEDGKQLLNDYITPEELWACTSCNACVEECPIDIDPLSIIMDMRRFLVMEQSAAPQELNMMMTNIENNGAPWQYNQQDRLNWKDE
;
A
#
# COMPACT_ATOMS: atom_id res chain seq x y z
N MET A 1 -28.94 -35.78 6.48
CA MET A 1 -28.61 -34.31 6.57
C MET A 1 -27.11 -34.09 6.81
N ASP A 2 -26.28 -35.08 6.53
CA ASP A 2 -24.84 -35.05 6.93
C ASP A 2 -23.97 -34.04 6.16
N TYR A 3 -24.42 -33.59 4.98
CA TYR A 3 -23.66 -32.61 4.17
C TYR A 3 -24.08 -31.16 4.36
N LEU A 4 -25.02 -30.85 5.25
CA LEU A 4 -25.50 -29.48 5.45
C LEU A 4 -24.40 -28.49 5.89
N PRO A 5 -23.51 -28.84 6.84
CA PRO A 5 -22.39 -27.95 7.21
C PRO A 5 -21.45 -27.66 6.04
N ASN A 6 -21.15 -28.66 5.21
CA ASN A 6 -20.27 -28.51 4.03
C ASN A 6 -20.88 -27.58 2.97
N VAL A 7 -22.20 -27.70 2.74
CA VAL A 7 -22.92 -26.81 1.82
C VAL A 7 -22.91 -25.37 2.34
N ILE A 8 -23.18 -25.17 3.65
CA ILE A 8 -23.11 -23.85 4.27
C ILE A 8 -21.69 -23.27 4.15
N PHE A 9 -20.67 -24.08 4.41
CA PHE A 9 -19.28 -23.68 4.26
C PHE A 9 -18.94 -23.28 2.83
N ALA A 10 -19.31 -24.07 1.84
CA ALA A 10 -19.10 -23.77 0.43
C ALA A 10 -19.77 -22.46 0.01
N ILE A 11 -21.00 -22.22 0.46
CA ILE A 11 -21.72 -20.97 0.21
C ILE A 11 -20.98 -19.78 0.86
N ALA A 12 -20.56 -19.90 2.12
CA ALA A 12 -19.82 -18.84 2.81
C ALA A 12 -18.50 -18.51 2.10
N LEU A 13 -17.77 -19.54 1.67
CA LEU A 13 -16.51 -19.41 0.93
C LEU A 13 -16.73 -18.70 -0.43
N LEU A 14 -17.73 -19.15 -1.21
CA LEU A 14 -18.05 -18.54 -2.51
C LEU A 14 -18.48 -17.08 -2.37
N LEU A 15 -19.31 -16.77 -1.38
CA LEU A 15 -19.75 -15.40 -1.11
C LEU A 15 -18.57 -14.52 -0.65
N GLY A 16 -17.74 -15.01 0.26
CA GLY A 16 -16.57 -14.28 0.77
C GLY A 16 -15.56 -13.99 -0.32
N ILE A 17 -15.18 -14.98 -1.12
CA ILE A 17 -14.24 -14.80 -2.24
C ILE A 17 -14.87 -13.95 -3.36
N GLY A 18 -16.13 -14.19 -3.72
CA GLY A 18 -16.81 -13.45 -4.78
C GLY A 18 -16.91 -11.96 -4.47
N PHE A 19 -17.25 -11.61 -3.22
CA PHE A 19 -17.30 -10.20 -2.79
C PHE A 19 -15.91 -9.55 -2.79
N PHE A 20 -14.89 -10.26 -2.32
CA PHE A 20 -13.51 -9.78 -2.37
C PHE A 20 -13.03 -9.51 -3.80
N VAL A 21 -13.23 -10.47 -4.71
CA VAL A 21 -12.86 -10.33 -6.12
C VAL A 21 -13.58 -9.13 -6.76
N SER A 22 -14.88 -8.97 -6.50
CA SER A 22 -15.66 -7.82 -7.00
C SER A 22 -15.04 -6.49 -6.57
N ASN A 23 -14.62 -6.37 -5.31
CA ASN A 23 -14.00 -5.16 -4.79
C ASN A 23 -12.58 -4.94 -5.35
N VAL A 24 -11.79 -6.00 -5.53
CA VAL A 24 -10.46 -5.91 -6.17
C VAL A 24 -10.59 -5.45 -7.62
N LEU A 25 -11.61 -5.91 -8.36
CA LEU A 25 -11.85 -5.44 -9.73
C LEU A 25 -12.16 -3.94 -9.78
N LYS A 26 -12.92 -3.41 -8.80
CA LYS A 26 -13.14 -1.96 -8.69
C LYS A 26 -11.84 -1.20 -8.43
N LEU A 27 -11.00 -1.72 -7.55
CA LEU A 27 -9.69 -1.11 -7.26
C LEU A 27 -8.80 -1.10 -8.50
N VAL A 28 -8.72 -2.21 -9.24
CA VAL A 28 -7.97 -2.29 -10.51
C VAL A 28 -8.51 -1.30 -11.53
N ARG A 29 -9.84 -1.16 -11.64
CA ARG A 29 -10.48 -0.13 -12.48
C ARG A 29 -10.01 1.27 -12.06
N ASN A 30 -10.05 1.58 -10.77
CA ASN A 30 -9.67 2.90 -10.28
C ASN A 30 -8.18 3.20 -10.58
N ILE A 31 -7.29 2.24 -10.41
CA ILE A 31 -5.87 2.40 -10.78
C ILE A 31 -5.73 2.69 -12.28
N LYS A 32 -6.52 2.02 -13.12
CA LYS A 32 -6.52 2.21 -14.58
C LYS A 32 -7.13 3.53 -15.07
N LEU A 33 -7.65 4.37 -14.18
CA LEU A 33 -8.07 5.73 -14.52
C LEU A 33 -6.87 6.66 -14.75
N GLY A 34 -5.69 6.30 -14.26
CA GLY A 34 -4.47 7.03 -14.49
C GLY A 34 -3.96 6.88 -15.93
N LYS A 35 -3.19 7.88 -16.37
CA LYS A 35 -2.50 7.86 -17.67
C LYS A 35 -1.60 6.65 -17.80
N ASP A 36 -1.44 6.16 -19.00
CA ASP A 36 -0.52 5.06 -19.30
C ASP A 36 0.92 5.46 -19.03
N LEU A 37 1.67 4.53 -18.46
CA LEU A 37 3.10 4.63 -18.27
C LEU A 37 3.72 3.26 -18.56
N ASP A 38 4.62 3.21 -19.53
CA ASP A 38 5.35 1.97 -19.83
C ASP A 38 6.34 1.64 -18.73
N ARG A 39 6.17 0.46 -18.15
CA ARG A 39 7.03 -0.17 -17.15
C ARG A 39 7.41 -1.59 -17.56
N SER A 40 7.51 -1.84 -18.86
CA SER A 40 7.87 -3.14 -19.42
C SER A 40 9.39 -3.37 -19.53
N ASP A 41 10.17 -2.31 -19.33
CA ASP A 41 11.64 -2.31 -19.38
C ASP A 41 12.27 -3.11 -18.22
N ASN A 42 13.51 -3.53 -18.39
CA ASN A 42 14.36 -4.11 -17.34
C ASN A 42 13.68 -5.17 -16.45
N LYS A 43 12.88 -6.08 -17.03
CA LYS A 43 12.07 -7.06 -16.30
C LYS A 43 12.82 -7.81 -15.20
N LEU A 44 14.05 -8.22 -15.47
CA LEU A 44 14.87 -8.96 -14.50
C LEU A 44 15.16 -8.10 -13.24
N GLU A 45 15.50 -6.83 -13.44
CA GLU A 45 15.77 -5.93 -12.29
C GLU A 45 14.48 -5.61 -11.53
N ARG A 46 13.32 -5.52 -12.20
CA ARG A 46 12.01 -5.39 -11.56
C ARG A 46 11.68 -6.60 -10.68
N TRP A 47 11.89 -7.81 -11.17
CA TRP A 47 11.74 -9.03 -10.39
C TRP A 47 12.69 -9.09 -9.20
N LYS A 48 13.96 -8.71 -9.38
CA LYS A 48 14.94 -8.62 -8.28
C LYS A 48 14.54 -7.58 -7.25
N ASN A 49 14.04 -6.41 -7.67
CA ASN A 49 13.57 -5.36 -6.77
C ASN A 49 12.39 -5.86 -5.94
N MET A 50 11.37 -6.45 -6.58
CA MET A 50 10.23 -7.03 -5.89
C MET A 50 10.66 -8.14 -4.92
N ALA A 51 11.50 -9.07 -5.36
CA ALA A 51 12.00 -10.16 -4.51
C ALA A 51 12.78 -9.63 -3.31
N ARG A 52 13.64 -8.63 -3.49
CA ARG A 52 14.43 -8.03 -2.41
C ARG A 52 13.57 -7.25 -1.41
N ILE A 53 12.61 -6.47 -1.90
CA ILE A 53 11.86 -5.52 -1.07
C ILE A 53 10.57 -6.14 -0.54
N ALA A 54 9.70 -6.69 -1.40
CA ALA A 54 8.43 -7.25 -0.96
C ALA A 54 8.60 -8.63 -0.28
N LEU A 55 9.35 -9.56 -0.90
CA LEU A 55 9.58 -10.87 -0.30
C LEU A 55 10.67 -10.82 0.78
N GLY A 56 11.82 -10.24 0.48
CA GLY A 56 12.99 -10.21 1.37
C GLY A 56 12.95 -9.16 2.46
N GLN A 57 11.94 -8.28 2.49
CA GLN A 57 11.71 -7.26 3.52
C GLN A 57 12.94 -6.37 3.83
N SER A 58 13.86 -6.19 2.84
CA SER A 58 15.17 -5.59 3.04
C SER A 58 15.14 -4.16 3.61
N LYS A 59 14.13 -3.36 3.29
CA LYS A 59 13.96 -2.01 3.84
C LYS A 59 13.27 -1.99 5.21
N MET A 60 12.70 -3.11 5.67
CA MET A 60 12.06 -3.18 6.99
C MET A 60 13.07 -3.16 8.13
N VAL A 61 14.21 -3.79 7.96
CA VAL A 61 15.27 -3.93 8.99
C VAL A 61 15.95 -2.61 9.35
N SER A 62 15.81 -1.56 8.53
CA SER A 62 16.34 -0.21 8.85
C SER A 62 15.79 0.36 10.17
N ARG A 63 14.64 -0.16 10.64
CA ARG A 63 14.04 0.15 11.95
C ARG A 63 13.91 -1.14 12.77
N PRO A 64 14.93 -1.57 13.51
CA PRO A 64 15.11 -2.95 13.96
C PRO A 64 13.93 -3.49 14.78
N ILE A 65 13.40 -2.75 15.75
CA ILE A 65 12.28 -3.23 16.58
C ILE A 65 11.01 -3.43 15.72
N ALA A 66 10.63 -2.42 14.93
CA ALA A 66 9.44 -2.53 14.09
C ALA A 66 9.65 -3.54 12.94
N GLY A 67 10.86 -3.61 12.41
CA GLY A 67 11.24 -4.55 11.36
C GLY A 67 11.17 -6.00 11.82
N PHE A 68 11.76 -6.31 12.97
CA PHE A 68 11.71 -7.66 13.53
C PHE A 68 10.28 -8.13 13.80
N LEU A 69 9.48 -7.32 14.51
CA LEU A 69 8.08 -7.65 14.76
C LEU A 69 7.28 -7.82 13.48
N HIS A 70 7.52 -6.98 12.47
CA HIS A 70 6.83 -7.12 11.17
C HIS A 70 7.26 -8.38 10.41
N ILE A 71 8.54 -8.76 10.46
CA ILE A 71 9.03 -10.01 9.85
C ILE A 71 8.37 -11.21 10.50
N VAL A 72 8.23 -11.21 11.83
CA VAL A 72 7.51 -12.29 12.54
C VAL A 72 6.07 -12.40 12.06
N VAL A 73 5.34 -11.27 11.97
CA VAL A 73 3.96 -11.27 11.45
C VAL A 73 3.92 -11.70 9.99
N TYR A 74 4.85 -11.25 9.16
CA TYR A 74 4.93 -11.60 7.73
C TYR A 74 5.18 -13.10 7.53
N ILE A 75 6.17 -13.69 8.22
CA ILE A 75 6.46 -15.13 8.13
C ILE A 75 5.27 -15.93 8.68
N GLY A 76 4.72 -15.51 9.83
CA GLY A 76 3.53 -16.13 10.42
C GLY A 76 2.37 -16.14 9.43
N PHE A 77 2.06 -14.99 8.83
CA PHE A 77 1.00 -14.88 7.83
C PHE A 77 1.23 -15.85 6.65
N VAL A 78 2.42 -15.88 6.05
CA VAL A 78 2.70 -16.74 4.89
C VAL A 78 2.61 -18.22 5.25
N VAL A 79 3.18 -18.62 6.39
CA VAL A 79 3.28 -20.04 6.77
C VAL A 79 1.97 -20.58 7.33
N ILE A 80 1.26 -19.80 8.18
CA ILE A 80 -0.02 -20.23 8.78
C ILE A 80 -1.13 -20.35 7.71
N ASN A 81 -1.05 -19.62 6.60
CA ASN A 81 -2.02 -19.77 5.50
C ASN A 81 -2.04 -21.18 4.87
N ILE A 82 -1.02 -22.01 5.11
CA ILE A 82 -1.05 -23.43 4.73
C ILE A 82 -2.15 -24.16 5.53
N GLU A 83 -2.38 -23.80 6.80
CA GLU A 83 -3.47 -24.37 7.59
C GLU A 83 -4.85 -23.89 7.11
N VAL A 84 -4.95 -22.66 6.67
CA VAL A 84 -6.20 -22.17 6.05
C VAL A 84 -6.58 -23.04 4.86
N LEU A 85 -5.59 -23.53 4.10
CA LEU A 85 -5.85 -24.49 3.02
C LEU A 85 -6.39 -25.84 3.57
N GLU A 86 -5.85 -26.35 4.68
CA GLU A 86 -6.37 -27.54 5.35
C GLU A 86 -7.82 -27.31 5.81
N ILE A 87 -8.10 -26.19 6.48
CA ILE A 87 -9.45 -25.81 6.93
C ILE A 87 -10.45 -25.74 5.75
N ILE A 88 -10.02 -25.19 4.60
CA ILE A 88 -10.88 -25.12 3.40
C ILE A 88 -11.21 -26.53 2.90
N ILE A 89 -10.23 -27.42 2.84
CA ILE A 89 -10.45 -28.81 2.39
C ILE A 89 -11.36 -29.54 3.38
N ASP A 90 -11.09 -29.43 4.68
CA ASP A 90 -11.88 -30.05 5.74
C ASP A 90 -13.33 -29.56 5.72
N GLY A 91 -13.54 -28.25 5.55
CA GLY A 91 -14.87 -27.67 5.47
C GLY A 91 -15.67 -28.09 4.24
N LEU A 92 -15.01 -28.25 3.08
CA LEU A 92 -15.67 -28.66 1.85
C LEU A 92 -16.01 -30.15 1.84
N PHE A 93 -15.13 -31.00 2.35
CA PHE A 93 -15.27 -32.47 2.26
C PHE A 93 -15.74 -33.11 3.57
N GLY A 94 -15.86 -32.37 4.67
CA GLY A 94 -16.26 -32.90 5.97
C GLY A 94 -15.17 -33.78 6.60
N THR A 95 -13.93 -33.55 6.27
CA THR A 95 -12.77 -34.22 6.86
C THR A 95 -12.33 -33.49 8.14
N HIS A 96 -11.42 -34.09 8.88
CA HIS A 96 -10.80 -33.48 10.04
C HIS A 96 -9.30 -33.72 9.97
N ARG A 97 -8.51 -32.65 9.88
CA ARG A 97 -7.05 -32.67 9.76
C ARG A 97 -6.58 -33.53 8.57
N VAL A 98 -7.07 -33.17 7.37
CA VAL A 98 -6.85 -33.96 6.14
C VAL A 98 -5.37 -34.18 5.81
N PHE A 99 -4.49 -33.27 6.22
CA PHE A 99 -3.06 -33.41 5.99
C PHE A 99 -2.38 -34.41 6.92
N GLN A 100 -2.97 -34.77 8.07
CA GLN A 100 -2.40 -35.76 9.00
C GLN A 100 -2.18 -37.12 8.37
N PRO A 101 -3.19 -37.78 7.76
CA PRO A 101 -2.99 -39.07 7.11
C PRO A 101 -2.07 -38.99 5.89
N LEU A 102 -1.98 -37.86 5.22
CA LEU A 102 -1.12 -37.67 4.04
C LEU A 102 0.35 -37.54 4.41
N LEU A 103 0.66 -36.78 5.48
CA LEU A 103 2.03 -36.45 5.90
C LEU A 103 2.57 -37.42 6.98
N GLY A 104 1.70 -38.14 7.66
CA GLY A 104 2.04 -38.94 8.83
C GLY A 104 2.30 -38.07 10.08
N ASN A 105 2.19 -38.73 11.24
CA ASN A 105 2.19 -38.00 12.53
C ASN A 105 3.40 -37.12 12.78
N SER A 106 4.60 -37.56 12.39
CA SER A 106 5.83 -36.81 12.69
C SER A 106 5.91 -35.52 11.89
N LEU A 107 5.69 -35.56 10.57
CA LEU A 107 5.76 -34.40 9.71
C LEU A 107 4.59 -33.45 9.95
N TYR A 108 3.38 -33.99 10.11
CA TYR A 108 2.20 -33.22 10.46
C TYR A 108 2.36 -32.52 11.82
N GLY A 109 2.86 -33.24 12.84
CA GLY A 109 3.13 -32.66 14.15
C GLY A 109 4.16 -31.52 14.11
N PHE A 110 5.20 -31.66 13.28
CA PHE A 110 6.17 -30.57 13.05
C PHE A 110 5.48 -29.36 12.39
N LEU A 111 4.64 -29.59 11.40
CA LEU A 111 3.93 -28.53 10.66
C LEU A 111 2.99 -27.75 11.58
N ILE A 112 2.07 -28.43 12.28
CA ILE A 112 1.11 -27.80 13.19
C ILE A 112 1.84 -27.14 14.38
N GLY A 113 2.87 -27.79 14.93
CA GLY A 113 3.68 -27.20 16.00
C GLY A 113 4.36 -25.91 15.55
N THR A 114 4.80 -25.84 14.30
CA THR A 114 5.35 -24.60 13.72
C THR A 114 4.26 -23.53 13.62
N PHE A 115 3.04 -23.88 13.19
CA PHE A 115 1.93 -22.93 13.14
C PHE A 115 1.56 -22.40 14.51
N GLU A 116 1.50 -23.25 15.55
CA GLU A 116 1.22 -22.79 16.92
C GLU A 116 2.27 -21.81 17.45
N ILE A 117 3.55 -22.13 17.25
CA ILE A 117 4.64 -21.23 17.65
C ILE A 117 4.54 -19.90 16.92
N LEU A 118 4.32 -19.93 15.61
CA LEU A 118 4.17 -18.71 14.82
C LEU A 118 2.92 -17.93 15.23
N ALA A 119 1.79 -18.57 15.45
CA ALA A 119 0.56 -17.91 15.91
C ALA A 119 0.76 -17.22 17.26
N PHE A 120 1.45 -17.85 18.20
CA PHE A 120 1.81 -17.23 19.48
C PHE A 120 2.76 -16.04 19.31
N LEU A 121 3.79 -16.17 18.47
CA LEU A 121 4.71 -15.08 18.18
C LEU A 121 4.03 -13.90 17.48
N VAL A 122 3.12 -14.17 16.54
CA VAL A 122 2.28 -13.16 15.88
C VAL A 122 1.39 -12.47 16.92
N LEU A 123 0.72 -13.21 17.79
CA LEU A 123 -0.11 -12.66 18.85
C LEU A 123 0.70 -11.70 19.76
N VAL A 124 1.89 -12.10 20.18
CA VAL A 124 2.79 -11.24 20.98
C VAL A 124 3.22 -10.00 20.20
N ALA A 125 3.62 -10.16 18.94
CA ALA A 125 4.05 -9.05 18.09
C ALA A 125 2.93 -8.02 17.88
N VAL A 126 1.70 -8.49 17.63
CA VAL A 126 0.53 -7.65 17.41
C VAL A 126 0.13 -6.90 18.69
N ILE A 127 0.20 -7.55 19.86
CA ILE A 127 -0.01 -6.88 21.16
C ILE A 127 1.05 -5.79 21.37
N ILE A 128 2.31 -6.06 21.06
CA ILE A 128 3.38 -5.04 21.14
C ILE A 128 3.10 -3.88 20.17
N PHE A 129 2.66 -4.15 18.94
CA PHE A 129 2.26 -3.08 18.01
C PHE A 129 1.09 -2.26 18.55
N TRP A 130 0.11 -2.90 19.17
CA TRP A 130 -1.02 -2.22 19.80
C TRP A 130 -0.57 -1.32 20.96
N LEU A 131 0.31 -1.83 21.85
CA LEU A 131 0.90 -1.07 22.96
C LEU A 131 1.69 0.14 22.45
N ARG A 132 2.53 -0.04 21.42
CA ARG A 132 3.32 1.04 20.80
C ARG A 132 2.43 2.12 20.18
N ARG A 133 1.27 1.75 19.66
CA ARG A 133 0.34 2.67 19.00
C ARG A 133 -0.55 3.41 20.00
N ASN A 134 -1.10 2.72 20.99
CA ASN A 134 -2.14 3.26 21.86
C ASN A 134 -1.63 3.72 23.23
N ILE A 135 -0.59 3.08 23.78
CA ILE A 135 -0.02 3.43 25.10
C ILE A 135 1.21 4.28 24.95
N VAL A 136 2.23 3.82 24.20
CA VAL A 136 3.47 4.57 23.98
C VAL A 136 3.26 5.79 23.09
N GLN A 137 2.25 5.75 22.21
CA GLN A 137 1.82 6.85 21.34
C GLN A 137 2.96 7.45 20.52
N LEU A 138 3.64 6.62 19.73
CA LEU A 138 4.75 7.06 18.87
C LEU A 138 4.36 8.29 18.04
N LYS A 139 5.20 9.33 18.08
CA LYS A 139 4.97 10.65 17.47
C LYS A 139 4.40 10.60 16.04
N ARG A 140 4.92 9.69 15.20
CA ARG A 140 4.48 9.51 13.80
C ARG A 140 3.03 9.03 13.63
N PHE A 141 2.40 8.47 14.69
CA PHE A 141 1.00 8.05 14.69
C PHE A 141 0.07 9.09 15.33
N MET A 142 0.61 10.20 15.81
CA MET A 142 -0.14 11.27 16.47
C MET A 142 -0.37 12.49 15.58
N SER A 143 0.07 12.46 14.33
CA SER A 143 -0.09 13.56 13.35
C SER A 143 -1.57 13.80 13.03
N LYS A 144 -1.87 15.01 12.50
CA LYS A 144 -3.23 15.44 12.17
C LYS A 144 -3.95 14.46 11.24
N GLU A 145 -3.27 13.99 10.20
CA GLU A 145 -3.79 13.06 9.18
C GLU A 145 -4.02 11.63 9.69
N MET A 146 -3.53 11.30 10.89
CA MET A 146 -3.75 9.99 11.53
C MET A 146 -4.96 9.95 12.46
N LYS A 147 -5.71 11.03 12.58
CA LYS A 147 -6.93 11.08 13.40
C LYS A 147 -8.11 10.44 12.66
N GLY A 148 -9.06 9.87 13.42
CA GLY A 148 -10.25 9.24 12.87
C GLY A 148 -9.97 7.89 12.22
N TRP A 149 -10.43 7.67 10.98
CA TRP A 149 -10.38 6.40 10.30
C TRP A 149 -8.97 5.79 10.21
N PRO A 150 -7.89 6.51 9.85
CA PRO A 150 -6.55 5.94 9.75
C PRO A 150 -6.04 5.34 11.07
N LYS A 151 -6.44 5.92 12.22
CA LYS A 151 -6.15 5.35 13.54
C LYS A 151 -6.97 4.10 13.80
N ASN A 152 -8.26 4.16 13.54
CA ASN A 152 -9.21 3.09 13.82
C ASN A 152 -8.92 1.86 12.94
N ASP A 153 -8.67 2.05 11.64
CA ASP A 153 -8.27 0.99 10.72
C ASP A 153 -7.04 0.24 11.24
N GLY A 154 -5.98 0.97 11.62
CA GLY A 154 -4.80 0.31 12.17
C GLY A 154 -5.06 -0.46 13.48
N ASN A 155 -6.01 -0.05 14.31
CA ASN A 155 -6.40 -0.80 15.50
C ASN A 155 -7.28 -2.00 15.16
N LEU A 156 -8.20 -1.87 14.19
CA LEU A 156 -9.05 -2.97 13.74
C LEU A 156 -8.21 -4.13 13.17
N ILE A 157 -7.19 -3.83 12.35
CA ILE A 157 -6.25 -4.85 11.87
C ILE A 157 -5.67 -5.64 13.06
N LEU A 158 -5.16 -4.93 14.07
CA LEU A 158 -4.56 -5.57 15.24
C LEU A 158 -5.58 -6.39 16.04
N TYR A 159 -6.82 -5.93 16.17
CA TYR A 159 -7.87 -6.69 16.85
C TYR A 159 -8.26 -7.95 16.07
N PHE A 160 -8.39 -7.88 14.75
CA PHE A 160 -8.61 -9.08 13.92
C PHE A 160 -7.51 -10.11 14.14
N GLU A 161 -6.25 -9.72 14.07
CA GLU A 161 -5.11 -10.62 14.27
C GLU A 161 -5.11 -11.24 15.69
N ILE A 162 -5.39 -10.45 16.74
CA ILE A 162 -5.48 -10.96 18.11
C ILE A 162 -6.58 -12.02 18.20
N VAL A 163 -7.76 -11.73 17.67
CA VAL A 163 -8.91 -12.64 17.73
C VAL A 163 -8.62 -13.92 16.95
N LEU A 164 -8.12 -13.80 15.71
CA LEU A 164 -7.85 -14.95 14.84
C LEU A 164 -6.78 -15.87 15.44
N MET A 165 -5.66 -15.33 15.92
CA MET A 165 -4.62 -16.15 16.56
C MET A 165 -5.11 -16.78 17.87
N SER A 166 -5.93 -16.10 18.64
CA SER A 166 -6.53 -16.65 19.86
C SER A 166 -7.51 -17.78 19.55
N LEU A 167 -8.35 -17.64 18.52
CA LEU A 167 -9.28 -18.68 18.07
C LEU A 167 -8.53 -19.91 17.57
N PHE A 168 -7.43 -19.72 16.84
CA PHE A 168 -6.58 -20.80 16.37
C PHE A 168 -5.99 -21.63 17.53
N ILE A 169 -5.41 -20.96 18.54
CA ILE A 169 -4.87 -21.63 19.71
C ILE A 169 -5.98 -22.30 20.52
N LEU A 170 -7.15 -21.67 20.66
CA LEU A 170 -8.31 -22.25 21.35
C LEU A 170 -8.84 -23.48 20.66
N MET A 171 -8.97 -23.45 19.34
CA MET A 171 -9.40 -24.59 18.51
C MET A 171 -8.51 -25.80 18.75
N ASN A 172 -7.20 -25.61 18.72
CA ASN A 172 -6.24 -26.68 18.99
C ASN A 172 -6.27 -27.15 20.46
N ALA A 173 -6.42 -26.23 21.42
CA ALA A 173 -6.45 -26.55 22.84
C ALA A 173 -7.68 -27.39 23.24
N THR A 174 -8.80 -27.22 22.54
CA THR A 174 -10.06 -27.93 22.82
C THR A 174 -10.30 -29.15 21.93
N ASP A 175 -9.41 -29.39 20.96
CA ASP A 175 -9.40 -30.64 20.17
C ASP A 175 -8.82 -31.79 20.99
N TYR A 176 -9.70 -32.55 21.64
CA TYR A 176 -9.31 -33.65 22.52
C TYR A 176 -8.43 -34.70 21.84
N SER A 177 -8.77 -35.06 20.61
CA SER A 177 -8.03 -36.08 19.85
C SER A 177 -6.60 -35.62 19.53
N PHE A 178 -6.47 -34.38 19.16
CA PHE A 178 -5.18 -33.74 18.89
C PHE A 178 -4.32 -33.61 20.16
N GLN A 179 -4.90 -33.19 21.27
CA GLN A 179 -4.18 -33.09 22.55
C GLN A 179 -3.73 -34.48 23.08
N GLN A 180 -4.56 -35.53 22.92
CA GLN A 180 -4.21 -36.90 23.29
C GLN A 180 -3.10 -37.48 22.41
N ALA A 181 -3.03 -37.11 21.15
CA ALA A 181 -1.97 -37.55 20.24
C ALA A 181 -0.56 -37.09 20.71
N GLY A 182 -0.47 -35.97 21.46
CA GLY A 182 0.75 -35.52 22.14
C GLY A 182 1.84 -35.03 21.19
N PHE A 183 1.47 -34.64 19.95
CA PHE A 183 2.41 -34.07 18.99
C PHE A 183 1.80 -32.83 18.32
N GLY A 184 2.65 -31.84 18.01
CA GLY A 184 2.22 -30.63 17.26
C GLY A 184 1.49 -29.57 18.10
N ASN A 185 1.47 -29.69 19.42
CA ASN A 185 0.75 -28.81 20.34
C ASN A 185 1.64 -28.06 21.35
N PRO A 186 2.77 -27.43 20.91
CA PRO A 186 3.73 -26.80 21.83
C PRO A 186 3.15 -25.62 22.62
N ILE A 187 2.11 -24.96 22.14
CA ILE A 187 1.46 -23.83 22.80
C ILE A 187 0.11 -24.24 23.39
N SER A 188 -0.74 -24.90 22.60
CA SER A 188 -2.09 -25.26 23.03
C SER A 188 -2.10 -26.23 24.21
N GLN A 189 -1.06 -27.05 24.43
CA GLN A 189 -0.92 -27.89 25.60
C GLN A 189 -0.92 -27.12 26.94
N PHE A 190 -0.53 -25.84 26.96
CA PHE A 190 -0.59 -25.01 28.16
C PHE A 190 -1.96 -24.35 28.37
N VAL A 191 -2.78 -24.30 27.32
CA VAL A 191 -4.16 -23.78 27.36
C VAL A 191 -5.16 -24.89 27.63
N ALA A 192 -4.94 -26.10 27.10
CA ALA A 192 -5.82 -27.25 27.24
C ALA A 192 -6.21 -27.60 28.69
N PRO A 193 -5.31 -27.52 29.70
CA PRO A 193 -5.66 -27.79 31.09
C PRO A 193 -6.76 -26.89 31.66
N TRP A 194 -6.95 -25.71 31.14
CA TRP A 194 -8.03 -24.80 31.58
C TRP A 194 -9.42 -25.35 31.25
N PHE A 195 -9.49 -26.32 30.35
CA PHE A 195 -10.72 -26.95 29.87
C PHE A 195 -10.85 -28.42 30.34
N SER A 196 -9.93 -28.93 31.18
CA SER A 196 -9.87 -30.33 31.56
C SER A 196 -11.08 -30.84 32.34
N GLU A 197 -11.82 -29.95 33.00
CA GLU A 197 -13.03 -30.29 33.76
C GLU A 197 -14.30 -30.39 32.91
N TYR A 198 -14.24 -29.96 31.63
CA TYR A 198 -15.41 -29.98 30.77
C TYR A 198 -15.61 -31.35 30.14
N PRO A 199 -16.88 -31.79 29.96
CA PRO A 199 -17.20 -33.01 29.21
C PRO A 199 -16.70 -32.94 27.76
N LEU A 200 -16.38 -34.12 27.18
CA LEU A 200 -15.90 -34.20 25.79
C LEU A 200 -16.86 -33.58 24.77
N GLU A 201 -18.17 -33.67 25.02
CA GLU A 201 -19.19 -33.04 24.18
C GLU A 201 -19.08 -31.51 24.19
N THR A 202 -18.82 -30.94 25.37
CA THR A 202 -18.60 -29.49 25.52
C THR A 202 -17.30 -29.07 24.83
N LEU A 203 -16.21 -29.82 24.99
CA LEU A 203 -14.94 -29.55 24.30
C LEU A 203 -15.09 -29.56 22.80
N SER A 204 -15.78 -30.61 22.27
CA SER A 204 -16.08 -30.67 20.83
C SER A 204 -16.92 -29.49 20.34
N SER A 205 -17.90 -29.05 21.15
CA SER A 205 -18.71 -27.88 20.82
C SER A 205 -17.88 -26.60 20.79
N ILE A 206 -16.99 -26.38 21.76
CA ILE A 206 -16.08 -25.23 21.79
C ILE A 206 -15.12 -25.26 20.59
N GLN A 207 -14.56 -26.41 20.30
CA GLN A 207 -13.66 -26.60 19.14
C GLN A 207 -14.36 -26.26 17.83
N HIS A 208 -15.58 -26.77 17.61
CA HIS A 208 -16.38 -26.45 16.41
C HIS A 208 -16.74 -24.98 16.30
N ILE A 209 -17.13 -24.35 17.40
CA ILE A 209 -17.42 -22.91 17.42
C ILE A 209 -16.16 -22.11 17.10
N ALA A 210 -15.02 -22.45 17.69
CA ALA A 210 -13.76 -21.79 17.46
C ALA A 210 -13.30 -21.95 15.99
N TRP A 211 -13.47 -23.15 15.41
CA TRP A 211 -13.16 -23.45 14.01
C TRP A 211 -14.02 -22.60 13.05
N TRP A 212 -15.34 -22.58 13.24
CA TRP A 212 -16.23 -21.75 12.43
C TRP A 212 -15.95 -20.26 12.60
N ALA A 213 -15.76 -19.79 13.84
CA ALA A 213 -15.44 -18.41 14.12
C ALA A 213 -14.10 -17.97 13.48
N HIS A 214 -13.10 -18.86 13.47
CA HIS A 214 -11.81 -18.61 12.86
C HIS A 214 -11.94 -18.43 11.34
N ILE A 215 -12.56 -19.39 10.64
CA ILE A 215 -12.66 -19.30 9.16
C ILE A 215 -13.59 -18.17 8.70
N ILE A 216 -14.72 -17.97 9.37
CA ILE A 216 -15.60 -16.83 9.08
C ILE A 216 -14.90 -15.51 9.39
N GLY A 217 -14.14 -15.44 10.48
CA GLY A 217 -13.30 -14.30 10.81
C GLY A 217 -12.25 -13.99 9.73
N ILE A 218 -11.61 -15.03 9.18
CA ILE A 218 -10.69 -14.91 8.04
C ILE A 218 -11.42 -14.35 6.80
N LEU A 219 -12.60 -14.86 6.46
CA LEU A 219 -13.38 -14.38 5.31
C LEU A 219 -13.83 -12.93 5.49
N ILE A 220 -14.23 -12.54 6.71
CA ILE A 220 -14.55 -11.14 7.04
C ILE A 220 -13.30 -10.28 6.90
N PHE A 221 -12.17 -10.71 7.45
CA PHE A 221 -10.90 -9.98 7.37
C PHE A 221 -10.41 -9.84 5.93
N LEU A 222 -10.52 -10.89 5.10
CA LEU A 222 -10.22 -10.85 3.67
C LEU A 222 -11.00 -9.72 2.97
N ASN A 223 -12.30 -9.61 3.26
CA ASN A 223 -13.15 -8.58 2.67
C ASN A 223 -12.88 -7.18 3.26
N TYR A 224 -12.47 -7.12 4.53
CA TYR A 224 -12.03 -5.89 5.16
C TYR A 224 -10.77 -5.30 4.54
N LEU A 225 -9.87 -6.14 3.99
CA LEU A 225 -8.62 -5.68 3.34
C LEU A 225 -8.86 -4.59 2.29
N TYR A 226 -9.93 -4.69 1.51
CA TYR A 226 -10.26 -3.70 0.49
C TYR A 226 -10.39 -2.28 1.05
N TYR A 227 -10.94 -2.14 2.25
CA TYR A 227 -11.15 -0.85 2.93
C TYR A 227 -9.98 -0.42 3.81
N SER A 228 -8.95 -1.25 3.89
CA SER A 228 -7.87 -1.15 4.86
C SER A 228 -6.52 -0.93 4.19
N LYS A 229 -5.66 -0.16 4.87
CA LYS A 229 -4.23 -0.10 4.52
C LYS A 229 -3.54 -1.47 4.56
N HIS A 230 -4.16 -2.48 5.15
CA HIS A 230 -3.62 -3.84 5.17
C HIS A 230 -3.62 -4.52 3.80
N LEU A 231 -4.35 -3.98 2.82
CA LEU A 231 -4.31 -4.43 1.43
C LEU A 231 -2.90 -4.39 0.82
N HIS A 232 -1.95 -3.67 1.45
CA HIS A 232 -0.55 -3.67 1.04
C HIS A 232 0.08 -5.08 0.99
N ILE A 233 -0.45 -6.04 1.73
CA ILE A 233 0.04 -7.45 1.68
C ILE A 233 -0.05 -8.03 0.27
N LEU A 234 -1.00 -7.57 -0.55
CA LEU A 234 -1.15 -7.92 -1.96
C LEU A 234 -0.50 -6.89 -2.87
N LEU A 235 -0.73 -5.59 -2.61
CA LEU A 235 -0.30 -4.52 -3.50
C LEU A 235 1.21 -4.22 -3.42
N ALA A 236 1.91 -4.61 -2.36
CA ALA A 236 3.35 -4.40 -2.27
C ALA A 236 4.12 -5.11 -3.39
N PHE A 237 3.64 -6.26 -3.86
CA PHE A 237 4.27 -7.00 -4.95
C PHE A 237 4.23 -6.22 -6.28
N PRO A 238 3.07 -5.90 -6.84
CA PRO A 238 3.03 -5.09 -8.06
C PRO A 238 3.64 -3.71 -7.85
N ASN A 239 3.48 -3.08 -6.70
CA ASN A 239 4.04 -1.77 -6.43
C ASN A 239 5.57 -1.76 -6.51
N THR A 240 6.24 -2.71 -5.88
CA THR A 240 7.71 -2.81 -5.93
C THR A 240 8.24 -3.33 -7.26
N PHE A 241 7.44 -4.12 -7.99
CA PHE A 241 7.76 -4.54 -9.34
C PHE A 241 7.75 -3.36 -10.32
N TYR A 242 6.73 -2.52 -10.27
CA TYR A 242 6.57 -1.35 -11.15
C TYR A 242 7.21 -0.07 -10.62
N ALA A 243 7.98 -0.16 -9.53
CA ALA A 243 8.70 0.98 -8.98
C ALA A 243 9.64 1.64 -10.00
N ASN A 244 10.00 2.90 -9.74
CA ASN A 244 10.97 3.61 -10.54
C ASN A 244 12.38 3.04 -10.27
N LEU A 245 13.03 2.49 -11.31
CA LEU A 245 14.38 1.94 -11.24
C LEU A 245 15.47 2.95 -11.63
N GLN A 246 15.08 4.16 -12.06
CA GLN A 246 16.05 5.20 -12.40
C GLN A 246 16.79 5.68 -11.14
N PRO A 247 17.99 6.26 -11.29
CA PRO A 247 18.73 6.83 -10.18
C PRO A 247 17.85 7.79 -9.36
N LYS A 248 17.96 7.71 -8.04
CA LYS A 248 17.23 8.60 -7.14
C LYS A 248 17.62 10.04 -7.40
N GLY A 249 16.61 10.92 -7.43
CA GLY A 249 16.79 12.34 -7.75
C GLY A 249 16.68 12.66 -9.23
N GLN A 250 16.60 11.66 -10.11
CA GLN A 250 16.28 11.90 -11.51
C GLN A 250 14.76 12.06 -11.67
N PHE A 251 14.34 13.24 -12.13
CA PHE A 251 12.95 13.50 -12.49
C PHE A 251 12.66 13.07 -13.92
N ASN A 252 11.47 12.52 -14.15
CA ASN A 252 10.99 12.26 -15.49
C ASN A 252 10.66 13.57 -16.19
N ASN A 253 11.11 13.74 -17.43
CA ASN A 253 10.70 14.86 -18.27
C ASN A 253 9.26 14.64 -18.76
N LEU A 254 8.54 15.75 -19.01
CA LEU A 254 7.29 15.68 -19.75
C LEU A 254 7.62 15.37 -21.23
N SER A 255 6.94 14.36 -21.79
CA SER A 255 7.17 13.91 -23.17
C SER A 255 6.86 15.00 -24.19
N SER A 256 5.74 15.72 -23.96
CA SER A 256 5.30 16.86 -24.77
C SER A 256 6.36 17.95 -24.79
N VAL A 257 6.83 18.38 -23.62
CA VAL A 257 7.90 19.42 -23.54
C VAL A 257 9.20 18.95 -24.18
N THR A 258 9.56 17.68 -23.99
CA THR A 258 10.78 17.11 -24.62
C THR A 258 10.68 17.11 -26.14
N LYS A 259 9.50 16.79 -26.70
CA LYS A 259 9.22 16.82 -28.16
C LYS A 259 9.42 18.24 -28.69
N GLU A 260 8.81 19.24 -28.04
CA GLU A 260 8.94 20.64 -28.44
C GLU A 260 10.40 21.14 -28.37
N VAL A 261 11.08 20.91 -27.27
CA VAL A 261 12.47 21.31 -27.10
C VAL A 261 13.39 20.67 -28.15
N ARG A 262 13.17 19.38 -28.47
CA ARG A 262 13.93 18.70 -29.54
C ARG A 262 13.69 19.37 -30.89
N MET A 263 12.45 19.69 -31.22
CA MET A 263 12.07 20.36 -32.45
C MET A 263 12.73 21.73 -32.55
N MET A 264 12.77 22.50 -31.45
CA MET A 264 13.45 23.79 -31.37
C MET A 264 14.98 23.69 -31.53
N MET A 265 15.58 22.57 -31.14
CA MET A 265 17.03 22.33 -31.22
C MET A 265 17.48 21.66 -32.52
N ASP A 266 16.57 21.16 -33.32
CA ASP A 266 16.86 20.53 -34.59
C ASP A 266 16.93 21.60 -35.70
N PRO A 267 18.09 21.87 -36.28
CA PRO A 267 18.23 22.89 -37.33
C PRO A 267 17.51 22.55 -38.63
N ASP A 268 17.17 21.27 -38.84
CA ASP A 268 16.47 20.79 -40.03
C ASP A 268 14.93 20.70 -39.81
N ALA A 269 14.44 20.93 -38.58
CA ALA A 269 13.01 20.92 -38.29
C ALA A 269 12.35 22.22 -38.76
N ASP A 270 11.26 22.09 -39.53
CA ASP A 270 10.39 23.21 -39.87
C ASP A 270 9.34 23.38 -38.76
N PRO A 271 9.45 24.41 -37.88
CA PRO A 271 8.48 24.65 -36.82
C PRO A 271 7.08 25.07 -37.34
N TYR A 272 6.97 25.35 -38.64
CA TYR A 272 5.71 25.69 -39.32
C TYR A 272 5.20 24.59 -40.23
N ALA A 273 5.83 23.39 -40.20
CA ALA A 273 5.35 22.26 -40.98
C ALA A 273 3.88 21.97 -40.62
N MET A 274 3.02 22.11 -41.62
CA MET A 274 1.61 21.73 -41.45
C MET A 274 1.51 20.24 -41.18
N PRO A 275 0.64 19.81 -40.24
CA PRO A 275 0.34 18.40 -40.08
C PRO A 275 -0.07 17.78 -41.41
N GLU A 276 0.30 16.53 -41.68
CA GLU A 276 -0.11 15.82 -42.88
C GLU A 276 -1.67 15.81 -42.94
N GLU A 277 -2.24 16.03 -44.16
CA GLU A 277 -3.71 16.00 -44.39
C GLU A 277 -4.25 14.66 -43.86
N GLY A 278 -5.07 14.72 -42.79
CA GLY A 278 -5.64 13.55 -42.13
C GLY A 278 -4.99 13.15 -40.80
N ALA A 279 -3.94 13.86 -40.33
CA ALA A 279 -3.48 13.73 -38.95
C ALA A 279 -4.60 14.19 -38.00
N GLU A 280 -4.99 13.32 -37.07
CA GLU A 280 -5.90 13.72 -35.97
C GLU A 280 -5.28 14.90 -35.25
N GLU A 281 -6.05 15.97 -35.01
CA GLU A 281 -5.60 17.08 -34.17
C GLU A 281 -5.18 16.52 -32.81
N GLU A 282 -3.86 16.48 -32.54
CA GLU A 282 -3.37 16.13 -31.21
C GLU A 282 -3.92 17.16 -30.21
N ILE A 283 -4.88 16.75 -29.39
CA ILE A 283 -5.34 17.60 -28.27
C ILE A 283 -4.12 17.89 -27.39
N PRO A 284 -3.79 19.18 -27.15
CA PRO A 284 -2.63 19.53 -26.35
C PRO A 284 -2.65 18.79 -25.01
N GLU A 285 -1.60 18.04 -24.73
CA GLU A 285 -1.50 17.30 -23.48
C GLU A 285 -1.36 18.29 -22.31
N LYS A 286 -2.21 18.14 -21.29
CA LYS A 286 -2.17 18.92 -20.06
C LYS A 286 -0.83 18.74 -19.37
N PHE A 287 -0.17 19.84 -19.04
CA PHE A 287 1.13 19.84 -18.36
C PHE A 287 0.96 19.52 -16.87
N GLY A 288 1.43 18.37 -16.45
CA GLY A 288 1.35 17.95 -15.05
C GLY A 288 -0.04 17.44 -14.65
N ALA A 289 -0.39 17.60 -13.37
CA ALA A 289 -1.60 17.01 -12.79
C ALA A 289 -2.34 17.98 -11.86
N SER A 290 -3.65 18.12 -12.05
CA SER A 290 -4.56 18.80 -11.12
C SER A 290 -5.49 17.85 -10.39
N ASP A 291 -5.82 16.70 -10.98
CA ASP A 291 -6.64 15.67 -10.34
C ASP A 291 -6.04 14.28 -10.55
N VAL A 292 -6.61 13.28 -9.91
CA VAL A 292 -6.11 11.89 -9.93
C VAL A 292 -6.10 11.28 -11.33
N THR A 293 -6.99 11.69 -12.22
CA THR A 293 -7.03 11.24 -13.61
C THR A 293 -5.89 11.77 -14.48
N ASP A 294 -5.20 12.81 -14.02
CA ASP A 294 -4.01 13.36 -14.69
C ASP A 294 -2.72 12.63 -14.30
N LEU A 295 -2.75 11.91 -13.17
CA LEU A 295 -1.65 11.09 -12.67
C LEU A 295 -1.54 9.78 -13.49
N ASN A 296 -0.36 9.17 -13.51
CA ASN A 296 -0.20 7.87 -14.14
C ASN A 296 -0.65 6.73 -13.19
N TRP A 297 -0.95 5.57 -13.78
CA TRP A 297 -1.47 4.41 -13.04
C TRP A 297 -0.51 3.90 -11.95
N VAL A 298 0.81 4.11 -12.06
CA VAL A 298 1.79 3.73 -11.03
C VAL A 298 1.65 4.63 -9.79
N GLN A 299 1.43 5.94 -9.98
CA GLN A 299 1.17 6.86 -8.88
C GLN A 299 -0.12 6.52 -8.15
N LEU A 300 -1.16 6.11 -8.87
CA LEU A 300 -2.42 5.64 -8.28
C LEU A 300 -2.26 4.31 -7.54
N LEU A 301 -1.48 3.37 -8.08
CA LEU A 301 -1.10 2.14 -7.40
C LEU A 301 -0.32 2.44 -6.10
N ASN A 302 0.62 3.38 -6.14
CA ASN A 302 1.37 3.85 -4.96
C ASN A 302 0.42 4.37 -3.87
N ALA A 303 -0.61 5.14 -4.24
CA ALA A 303 -1.57 5.69 -3.30
C ALA A 303 -2.36 4.58 -2.57
N TYR A 304 -2.86 3.58 -3.31
CA TYR A 304 -3.54 2.43 -2.71
C TYR A 304 -2.62 1.53 -1.87
N THR A 305 -1.34 1.44 -2.25
CA THR A 305 -0.38 0.58 -1.55
C THR A 305 0.10 1.21 -0.23
N CYS A 306 -0.13 2.51 0.00
CA CYS A 306 0.40 3.23 1.15
C CYS A 306 -0.11 2.66 2.48
N THR A 307 0.83 2.18 3.32
CA THR A 307 0.55 1.62 4.65
C THR A 307 0.36 2.66 5.74
N GLU A 308 0.47 3.95 5.41
CA GLU A 308 0.40 5.06 6.37
C GLU A 308 1.40 4.95 7.54
N CYS A 309 2.50 4.24 7.35
CA CYS A 309 3.48 3.97 8.42
C CYS A 309 4.23 5.22 8.91
N GLY A 310 4.22 6.31 8.13
CA GLY A 310 4.78 7.61 8.48
C GLY A 310 6.31 7.69 8.48
N ARG A 311 7.03 6.72 7.91
CA ARG A 311 8.49 6.82 7.76
C ARG A 311 8.87 8.01 6.90
N CYS A 312 8.22 8.18 5.74
CA CYS A 312 8.43 9.29 4.82
C CYS A 312 8.21 10.68 5.48
N THR A 313 7.15 10.82 6.28
CA THR A 313 6.86 12.07 6.99
C THR A 313 7.89 12.35 8.08
N SER A 314 8.31 11.31 8.84
CA SER A 314 9.31 11.49 9.90
C SER A 314 10.72 11.82 9.39
N SER A 315 11.00 11.59 8.12
CA SER A 315 12.29 11.89 7.48
C SER A 315 12.22 13.09 6.52
N CYS A 316 11.04 13.72 6.40
CA CYS A 316 10.85 14.87 5.55
C CYS A 316 11.40 16.15 6.21
N PRO A 317 12.40 16.84 5.62
CA PRO A 317 12.95 18.06 6.19
C PRO A 317 11.90 19.17 6.39
N ALA A 318 10.99 19.32 5.44
CA ALA A 318 9.91 20.29 5.54
C ALA A 318 8.98 19.98 6.73
N ASN A 319 8.57 18.73 6.93
CA ASN A 319 7.77 18.35 8.08
C ASN A 319 8.51 18.51 9.41
N MET A 320 9.80 18.14 9.45
CA MET A 320 10.64 18.27 10.65
C MET A 320 10.82 19.72 11.10
N THR A 321 10.78 20.68 10.16
CA THR A 321 10.86 22.12 10.42
C THR A 321 9.51 22.78 10.65
N GLY A 322 8.42 22.01 10.73
CA GLY A 322 7.09 22.51 11.05
C GLY A 322 6.28 23.04 9.88
N LYS A 323 6.73 22.84 8.62
CA LYS A 323 5.95 23.19 7.43
C LYS A 323 4.78 22.21 7.22
N GLU A 324 3.74 22.65 6.54
CA GLU A 324 2.47 21.89 6.37
C GLU A 324 2.59 20.63 5.47
N LEU A 325 3.78 20.30 4.96
CA LEU A 325 3.96 19.11 4.13
C LEU A 325 4.09 17.83 4.95
N SER A 326 3.24 16.86 4.65
CA SER A 326 3.39 15.45 5.04
C SER A 326 3.36 14.56 3.78
N PRO A 327 4.49 13.94 3.36
CA PRO A 327 4.49 13.04 2.20
C PRO A 327 3.51 11.87 2.33
N ARG A 328 3.24 11.40 3.56
CA ARG A 328 2.20 10.42 3.82
C ARG A 328 0.82 10.98 3.50
N ALA A 329 0.53 12.23 3.91
CA ALA A 329 -0.76 12.88 3.64
C ALA A 329 -0.98 13.06 2.14
N ILE A 330 0.05 13.34 1.35
CA ILE A 330 -0.05 13.39 -0.13
C ILE A 330 -0.62 12.07 -0.66
N MET A 331 -0.07 10.92 -0.23
CA MET A 331 -0.56 9.60 -0.69
C MET A 331 -1.98 9.31 -0.20
N MET A 332 -2.29 9.63 1.05
CA MET A 332 -3.63 9.41 1.62
C MET A 332 -4.68 10.25 0.89
N LYS A 333 -4.43 11.53 0.68
CA LYS A 333 -5.31 12.46 -0.02
C LYS A 333 -5.53 12.03 -1.48
N THR A 334 -4.48 11.56 -2.16
CA THR A 334 -4.57 11.02 -3.52
C THR A 334 -5.47 9.76 -3.55
N ARG A 335 -5.30 8.84 -2.60
CA ARG A 335 -6.18 7.66 -2.48
C ARG A 335 -7.62 8.07 -2.21
N ASP A 336 -7.85 8.96 -1.26
CA ASP A 336 -9.19 9.38 -0.83
C ASP A 336 -9.94 10.04 -2.00
N ARG A 337 -9.26 10.89 -2.79
CA ARG A 337 -9.83 11.47 -4.02
C ARG A 337 -10.12 10.40 -5.08
N LEU A 338 -9.21 9.46 -5.29
CA LEU A 338 -9.38 8.37 -6.25
C LEU A 338 -10.58 7.47 -5.89
N GLU A 339 -10.77 7.19 -4.61
CA GLU A 339 -11.95 6.45 -4.13
C GLU A 339 -13.24 7.24 -4.31
N GLU A 340 -13.20 8.56 -4.14
CA GLU A 340 -14.37 9.41 -4.40
C GLU A 340 -14.76 9.39 -5.89
N VAL A 341 -13.78 9.52 -6.78
CA VAL A 341 -13.97 9.35 -8.22
C VAL A 341 -14.54 7.97 -8.55
N GLY A 342 -13.98 6.91 -7.97
CA GLY A 342 -14.47 5.54 -8.16
C GLY A 342 -15.92 5.35 -7.69
N ARG A 343 -16.30 5.89 -6.54
CA ARG A 343 -17.69 5.86 -6.03
C ARG A 343 -18.63 6.67 -6.92
N ASN A 344 -18.19 7.81 -7.44
CA ASN A 344 -18.95 8.60 -8.41
C ASN A 344 -19.27 7.78 -9.66
N MET A 345 -18.28 7.08 -10.21
CA MET A 345 -18.46 6.20 -11.37
C MET A 345 -19.42 5.04 -11.07
N ASP A 346 -19.30 4.39 -9.89
CA ASP A 346 -20.20 3.31 -9.48
C ASP A 346 -21.67 3.77 -9.43
N SER A 347 -21.90 4.99 -8.96
CA SER A 347 -23.23 5.61 -8.88
C SER A 347 -23.77 6.04 -10.25
N ASN A 348 -22.91 6.23 -11.25
CA ASN A 348 -23.23 6.77 -12.56
C ASN A 348 -22.99 5.75 -13.71
N LYS A 349 -23.21 4.46 -13.47
CA LYS A 349 -23.12 3.39 -14.49
C LYS A 349 -21.74 3.29 -15.18
N GLY A 350 -20.67 3.56 -14.44
CA GLY A 350 -19.30 3.45 -14.94
C GLY A 350 -18.73 4.72 -15.56
N THR A 351 -19.48 5.81 -15.60
CA THR A 351 -19.02 7.10 -16.16
C THR A 351 -18.80 8.09 -15.03
N PHE A 352 -17.65 8.76 -15.01
CA PHE A 352 -17.42 9.86 -14.08
C PHE A 352 -18.29 11.06 -14.45
N LYS A 353 -19.01 11.60 -13.49
CA LYS A 353 -19.68 12.88 -13.59
C LYS A 353 -18.91 13.91 -12.80
N GLU A 354 -18.62 15.03 -13.42
CA GLU A 354 -17.91 16.12 -12.79
C GLU A 354 -18.57 16.53 -11.47
N ASP A 355 -17.77 16.56 -10.40
CA ASP A 355 -18.22 16.81 -9.03
C ASP A 355 -17.71 18.16 -8.50
N GLY A 356 -17.03 18.94 -9.34
CA GLY A 356 -16.48 20.26 -9.03
C GLY A 356 -15.28 20.21 -8.08
N LYS A 357 -14.67 19.04 -7.84
CA LYS A 357 -13.52 18.86 -6.97
C LYS A 357 -12.31 18.40 -7.78
N GLN A 358 -11.13 18.79 -7.28
CA GLN A 358 -9.85 18.35 -7.80
C GLN A 358 -8.92 17.94 -6.65
N LEU A 359 -7.91 17.14 -6.95
CA LEU A 359 -6.88 16.80 -5.97
C LEU A 359 -6.13 18.04 -5.51
N LEU A 360 -5.80 18.94 -6.46
CA LEU A 360 -5.21 20.24 -6.19
C LEU A 360 -6.26 21.21 -5.62
N ASN A 361 -5.93 21.90 -4.57
CA ASN A 361 -6.72 22.85 -3.79
C ASN A 361 -7.75 22.22 -2.85
N ASP A 362 -8.56 21.21 -3.29
CA ASP A 362 -9.57 20.63 -2.42
C ASP A 362 -8.99 19.62 -1.41
N TYR A 363 -7.90 18.93 -1.79
CA TYR A 363 -7.21 17.96 -0.94
C TYR A 363 -5.78 18.38 -0.62
N ILE A 364 -4.98 18.72 -1.62
CA ILE A 364 -3.57 19.12 -1.49
C ILE A 364 -3.43 20.60 -1.82
N THR A 365 -2.89 21.38 -0.89
CA THR A 365 -2.73 22.81 -1.08
C THR A 365 -1.43 23.17 -1.80
N PRO A 366 -1.38 24.30 -2.54
CA PRO A 366 -0.13 24.81 -3.12
C PRO A 366 0.97 25.00 -2.07
N GLU A 367 0.62 25.39 -0.84
CA GLU A 367 1.59 25.54 0.25
C GLU A 367 2.26 24.20 0.61
N GLU A 368 1.49 23.10 0.71
CA GLU A 368 2.05 21.76 0.92
C GLU A 368 3.03 21.40 -0.21
N LEU A 369 2.65 21.67 -1.46
CA LEU A 369 3.50 21.38 -2.62
C LEU A 369 4.80 22.18 -2.58
N TRP A 370 4.74 23.49 -2.37
CA TRP A 370 5.92 24.37 -2.38
C TRP A 370 6.81 24.19 -1.14
N ALA A 371 6.32 23.63 -0.06
CA ALA A 371 7.15 23.25 1.08
C ALA A 371 8.15 22.11 0.77
N CYS A 372 7.94 21.34 -0.30
CA CYS A 372 8.82 20.24 -0.66
C CYS A 372 10.16 20.75 -1.21
N THR A 373 11.27 20.23 -0.66
CA THR A 373 12.64 20.55 -1.11
C THR A 373 13.17 19.57 -2.16
N SER A 374 12.34 18.66 -2.69
CA SER A 374 12.69 17.67 -3.72
C SER A 374 13.87 16.76 -3.35
N CYS A 375 14.10 16.50 -2.05
CA CYS A 375 15.27 15.79 -1.55
C CYS A 375 15.22 14.26 -1.66
N ASN A 376 14.11 13.65 -2.11
CA ASN A 376 13.86 12.20 -2.20
C ASN A 376 13.89 11.42 -0.86
N ALA A 377 14.04 12.05 0.30
CA ALA A 377 14.08 11.35 1.58
C ALA A 377 12.81 10.50 1.83
N CYS A 378 11.65 10.96 1.37
CA CYS A 378 10.39 10.23 1.49
C CYS A 378 10.36 8.93 0.66
N VAL A 379 10.95 8.94 -0.53
CA VAL A 379 11.06 7.78 -1.43
C VAL A 379 12.05 6.76 -0.85
N GLU A 380 13.20 7.25 -0.35
CA GLU A 380 14.23 6.38 0.25
C GLU A 380 13.71 5.64 1.48
N GLU A 381 13.02 6.34 2.37
CA GLU A 381 12.50 5.81 3.62
C GLU A 381 11.27 4.88 3.44
N CYS A 382 10.66 4.88 2.26
CA CYS A 382 9.49 4.05 2.03
C CYS A 382 9.88 2.56 1.98
N PRO A 383 9.26 1.70 2.83
CA PRO A 383 9.61 0.28 2.88
C PRO A 383 9.14 -0.52 1.65
N ILE A 384 8.30 0.05 0.81
CA ILE A 384 7.70 -0.59 -0.37
C ILE A 384 7.77 0.28 -1.63
N ASP A 385 8.77 1.17 -1.72
CA ASP A 385 9.10 2.00 -2.89
C ASP A 385 7.96 2.89 -3.41
N ILE A 386 7.15 3.46 -2.53
CA ILE A 386 6.17 4.49 -2.87
C ILE A 386 6.89 5.82 -3.14
N ASP A 387 6.47 6.51 -4.19
CA ASP A 387 7.05 7.80 -4.62
C ASP A 387 6.05 8.97 -4.50
N PRO A 388 5.94 9.60 -3.32
CA PRO A 388 5.11 10.79 -3.16
C PRO A 388 5.64 12.01 -3.92
N LEU A 389 6.97 12.04 -4.20
CA LEU A 389 7.60 13.17 -4.85
C LEU A 389 7.15 13.31 -6.30
N SER A 390 6.92 12.20 -7.00
CA SER A 390 6.44 12.24 -8.38
C SER A 390 5.10 12.97 -8.51
N ILE A 391 4.17 12.73 -7.57
CA ILE A 391 2.88 13.43 -7.51
C ILE A 391 3.08 14.93 -7.24
N ILE A 392 3.91 15.26 -6.26
CA ILE A 392 4.23 16.67 -5.93
C ILE A 392 4.80 17.40 -7.15
N MET A 393 5.69 16.76 -7.90
CA MET A 393 6.32 17.37 -9.07
C MET A 393 5.32 17.58 -10.21
N ASP A 394 4.45 16.61 -10.47
CA ASP A 394 3.42 16.75 -11.51
C ASP A 394 2.40 17.83 -11.16
N MET A 395 2.02 17.95 -9.88
CA MET A 395 1.15 19.04 -9.44
C MET A 395 1.83 20.41 -9.50
N ARG A 396 3.14 20.51 -9.21
CA ARG A 396 3.91 21.75 -9.40
C ARG A 396 4.00 22.14 -10.87
N ARG A 397 4.20 21.17 -11.78
CA ARG A 397 4.20 21.41 -13.23
C ARG A 397 2.90 22.03 -13.67
N PHE A 398 1.78 21.51 -13.20
CA PHE A 398 0.46 22.07 -13.49
C PHE A 398 0.32 23.50 -12.98
N LEU A 399 0.71 23.77 -11.73
CA LEU A 399 0.67 25.13 -11.16
C LEU A 399 1.49 26.13 -11.96
N VAL A 400 2.70 25.74 -12.41
CA VAL A 400 3.60 26.65 -13.13
C VAL A 400 3.18 26.82 -14.59
N MET A 401 2.92 25.71 -15.29
CA MET A 401 2.80 25.71 -16.74
C MET A 401 1.36 25.96 -17.22
N GLU A 402 0.36 25.55 -16.44
CA GLU A 402 -1.05 25.75 -16.80
C GLU A 402 -1.66 26.98 -16.10
N GLN A 403 -1.25 27.23 -14.84
CA GLN A 403 -1.87 28.29 -14.05
C GLN A 403 -0.97 29.51 -13.84
N SER A 404 0.31 29.47 -14.22
CA SER A 404 1.30 30.51 -13.92
C SER A 404 1.35 30.90 -12.42
N ALA A 405 1.04 29.95 -11.56
CA ALA A 405 0.82 30.13 -10.12
C ALA A 405 2.02 29.65 -9.29
N ALA A 406 3.23 29.97 -9.71
CA ALA A 406 4.41 29.78 -8.87
C ALA A 406 4.50 30.91 -7.80
N PRO A 407 5.17 30.67 -6.65
CA PRO A 407 5.53 31.75 -5.72
C PRO A 407 6.25 32.90 -6.42
N GLN A 408 6.00 34.14 -5.96
CA GLN A 408 6.51 35.32 -6.62
C GLN A 408 8.04 35.32 -6.76
N GLU A 409 8.75 34.82 -5.77
CA GLU A 409 10.21 34.69 -5.77
C GLU A 409 10.70 33.77 -6.87
N LEU A 410 9.99 32.66 -7.13
CA LEU A 410 10.30 31.73 -8.22
C LEU A 410 9.96 32.34 -9.59
N ASN A 411 8.85 33.05 -9.70
CA ASN A 411 8.50 33.76 -10.95
C ASN A 411 9.57 34.81 -11.29
N MET A 412 10.02 35.63 -10.30
CA MET A 412 11.11 36.58 -10.51
C MET A 412 12.41 35.88 -10.91
N MET A 413 12.75 34.75 -10.26
CA MET A 413 13.94 33.99 -10.60
C MET A 413 13.85 33.45 -12.04
N MET A 414 12.72 32.86 -12.45
CA MET A 414 12.53 32.34 -13.82
C MET A 414 12.63 33.46 -14.86
N THR A 415 11.96 34.59 -14.62
CA THR A 415 12.04 35.79 -15.49
C THR A 415 13.47 36.31 -15.60
N ASN A 416 14.22 36.33 -14.50
CA ASN A 416 15.62 36.79 -14.52
C ASN A 416 16.50 35.79 -15.29
N ILE A 417 16.30 34.49 -15.15
CA ILE A 417 17.03 33.47 -15.91
C ILE A 417 16.76 33.62 -17.40
N GLU A 418 15.49 33.82 -17.77
CA GLU A 418 15.08 34.01 -19.17
C GLU A 418 15.72 35.27 -19.78
N ASN A 419 15.63 36.40 -19.09
CA ASN A 419 16.09 37.71 -19.64
C ASN A 419 17.58 37.92 -19.46
N ASN A 420 18.20 37.46 -18.39
CA ASN A 420 19.58 37.79 -18.00
C ASN A 420 20.51 36.57 -17.94
N GLY A 421 19.98 35.33 -18.11
CA GLY A 421 20.76 34.09 -17.93
C GLY A 421 21.24 33.86 -16.49
N ALA A 422 20.66 34.55 -15.49
CA ALA A 422 20.99 34.44 -14.07
C ALA A 422 19.74 34.60 -13.22
N PRO A 423 19.66 34.01 -12.01
CA PRO A 423 18.46 34.05 -11.15
C PRO A 423 18.19 35.40 -10.50
N TRP A 424 19.05 36.39 -10.69
CA TRP A 424 18.94 37.78 -10.20
C TRP A 424 19.11 38.77 -11.34
N GLN A 425 18.68 40.01 -11.10
CA GLN A 425 18.83 41.11 -12.07
C GLN A 425 20.29 41.56 -12.12
N TYR A 426 21.07 40.93 -12.98
CA TYR A 426 22.47 41.23 -13.19
C TYR A 426 22.78 41.18 -14.69
N ASN A 427 23.48 42.23 -15.19
CA ASN A 427 23.81 42.29 -16.60
C ASN A 427 24.75 41.17 -16.98
N GLN A 428 24.48 40.47 -18.09
CA GLN A 428 25.31 39.38 -18.58
C GLN A 428 26.76 39.84 -18.87
N GLN A 429 26.94 41.10 -19.29
CA GLN A 429 28.27 41.66 -19.58
C GLN A 429 29.12 41.79 -18.32
N ASP A 430 28.52 42.05 -17.18
CA ASP A 430 29.21 42.23 -15.89
C ASP A 430 29.46 40.90 -15.16
N ARG A 431 28.98 39.81 -15.71
CA ARG A 431 28.97 38.48 -15.05
C ARG A 431 30.36 37.93 -14.71
N LEU A 432 31.37 38.32 -15.46
CA LEU A 432 32.75 37.89 -15.28
C LEU A 432 33.67 38.94 -14.67
N ASN A 433 33.18 40.13 -14.31
CA ASN A 433 33.98 41.21 -13.76
C ASN A 433 34.75 40.81 -12.49
N TRP A 434 34.17 39.91 -11.69
CA TRP A 434 34.79 39.39 -10.48
C TRP A 434 36.17 38.74 -10.69
N LYS A 435 36.49 38.27 -11.91
CA LYS A 435 37.79 37.67 -12.21
C LYS A 435 38.89 38.69 -12.45
N ASP A 436 38.52 39.93 -12.68
CA ASP A 436 39.42 41.07 -12.98
C ASP A 436 39.60 41.99 -11.76
N GLU A 437 38.89 41.73 -10.64
CA GLU A 437 39.06 42.32 -9.32
C GLU A 437 40.09 41.53 -8.49
#